data_8c97769478a7503e6e2e84576246b9dc
#
_entry.id   8c97769478a7503e6e2e84576246b9dc
#
_cell.length_a   1.000
_cell.length_b   1.000
_cell.length_c   1.000
_cell.angle_alpha   90.00
_cell.angle_beta   90.00
_cell.angle_gamma   90.00
#
_symmetry.space_group_name_H-M   'P 1'
#
loop_
_entity.id
_entity.type
_entity.pdbx_description
1 polymer ?
#
loop_
_entity_poly.entity_id
_entity_poly.type
_entity_poly.pdbx_seq_one_letter_code
_entity_poly.pdbx_strand_id
1 'polypeptide(L)'
;KDPTYFYEMKDEFKETRIPAVWLPHGVLGISNSEILQDNTTGKFGPFAGQVFVGDQGQSKIMRVVMEKVNGEFQGVAFDFKSGFQSGVLRMNWGHDGSLYAGLTNRGWGSAGTATAGLQRLVWTGKVPMEMKTVSAKPDGFEIEFTQPVDKKTAENLDSYFGRSYIYKYHPVYGSPTVNEEKLAIKG
;
A
#
# COMPACT_ATOMS: atom_id res chain seq x y z
N LYS A 1 -24.23 -20.41 6.48
CA LYS A 1 -24.31 -19.02 5.99
C LYS A 1 -23.02 -18.72 5.24
N ASP A 2 -23.14 -18.14 4.05
CA ASP A 2 -21.99 -17.62 3.30
C ASP A 2 -21.80 -16.16 3.73
N PRO A 3 -20.76 -15.80 4.50
CA PRO A 3 -20.50 -14.42 4.87
C PRO A 3 -20.08 -13.66 3.61
N THR A 4 -20.97 -12.79 3.14
CA THR A 4 -20.79 -12.10 1.86
C THR A 4 -19.95 -10.85 1.99
N TYR A 5 -20.19 -10.06 3.03
CA TYR A 5 -19.56 -8.76 3.20
C TYR A 5 -19.09 -8.58 4.64
N PHE A 6 -17.85 -8.12 4.81
CA PHE A 6 -17.32 -7.86 6.14
C PHE A 6 -18.16 -6.84 6.92
N TYR A 7 -18.55 -5.76 6.26
CA TYR A 7 -19.32 -4.70 6.91
C TYR A 7 -20.76 -5.09 7.27
N GLU A 8 -21.35 -5.99 6.50
CA GLU A 8 -22.69 -6.54 6.81
C GLU A 8 -22.64 -7.50 8.00
N MET A 9 -21.48 -8.15 8.21
CA MET A 9 -21.29 -9.17 9.23
C MET A 9 -20.58 -8.66 10.49
N LYS A 10 -20.16 -7.39 10.52
CA LYS A 10 -19.34 -6.83 11.62
C LYS A 10 -19.96 -7.01 13.01
N ASP A 11 -21.29 -7.00 13.12
CA ASP A 11 -21.98 -7.17 14.40
C ASP A 11 -21.97 -8.64 14.88
N GLU A 12 -21.83 -9.60 13.96
CA GLU A 12 -21.61 -11.02 14.27
C GLU A 12 -20.17 -11.29 14.69
N PHE A 13 -19.21 -10.45 14.23
CA PHE A 13 -17.78 -10.55 14.51
C PHE A 13 -17.28 -9.37 15.36
N LYS A 14 -17.97 -9.08 16.46
CA LYS A 14 -17.71 -7.92 17.34
C LYS A 14 -16.25 -7.78 17.79
N GLU A 15 -15.55 -8.89 17.91
CA GLU A 15 -14.12 -8.91 18.28
C GLU A 15 -13.18 -8.76 17.10
N THR A 16 -13.69 -8.82 15.86
CA THR A 16 -12.86 -8.70 14.65
C THR A 16 -12.62 -7.22 14.34
N ARG A 17 -11.37 -6.82 14.33
CA ARG A 17 -11.00 -5.46 13.95
C ARG A 17 -10.93 -5.33 12.44
N ILE A 18 -11.45 -4.22 11.94
CA ILE A 18 -11.28 -3.84 10.54
C ILE A 18 -9.79 -3.54 10.30
N PRO A 19 -9.18 -4.05 9.22
CA PRO A 19 -7.81 -3.68 8.86
C PRO A 19 -7.69 -2.17 8.66
N ALA A 20 -6.59 -1.59 9.14
CA ALA A 20 -6.32 -0.17 8.92
C ALA A 20 -6.12 0.15 7.43
N VAL A 21 -5.53 -0.78 6.67
CA VAL A 21 -5.28 -0.62 5.23
C VAL A 21 -5.57 -1.93 4.51
N TRP A 22 -6.32 -1.83 3.43
CA TRP A 22 -6.56 -2.94 2.51
C TRP A 22 -5.54 -2.91 1.38
N LEU A 23 -4.93 -4.05 1.10
CA LEU A 23 -4.05 -4.26 -0.05
C LEU A 23 -4.80 -5.15 -1.05
N PRO A 24 -5.47 -4.56 -2.06
CA PRO A 24 -6.32 -5.31 -2.98
C PRO A 24 -5.55 -6.42 -3.69
N HIS A 25 -6.08 -7.65 -3.60
CA HIS A 25 -5.48 -8.84 -4.19
C HIS A 25 -5.25 -8.68 -5.69
N GLY A 26 -4.04 -8.98 -6.14
CA GLY A 26 -3.65 -8.85 -7.54
C GLY A 26 -3.35 -7.40 -8.00
N VAL A 27 -3.76 -6.40 -7.23
CA VAL A 27 -3.49 -4.96 -7.52
C VAL A 27 -2.30 -4.47 -6.70
N LEU A 28 -2.43 -4.46 -5.37
CA LEU A 28 -1.35 -4.03 -4.47
C LEU A 28 -0.59 -5.17 -3.84
N GLY A 29 -1.13 -6.37 -3.77
CA GLY A 29 -0.43 -7.54 -3.26
C GLY A 29 -1.12 -8.84 -3.60
N ILE A 30 -0.39 -9.94 -3.50
CA ILE A 30 -0.92 -11.30 -3.57
C ILE A 30 -0.55 -12.04 -2.29
N SER A 31 0.73 -11.95 -1.89
CA SER A 31 1.27 -12.63 -0.72
C SER A 31 2.13 -11.65 0.06
N ASN A 32 1.47 -10.79 0.83
CA ASN A 32 2.15 -9.78 1.63
C ASN A 32 3.03 -10.47 2.68
N SER A 33 4.22 -9.95 2.87
CA SER A 33 5.25 -10.57 3.68
C SER A 33 5.71 -9.67 4.82
N GLU A 34 6.87 -9.07 4.71
CA GLU A 34 7.46 -8.22 5.75
C GLU A 34 6.79 -6.84 5.83
N ILE A 35 6.71 -6.31 7.03
CA ILE A 35 6.33 -4.92 7.31
C ILE A 35 7.52 -4.22 7.94
N LEU A 36 7.98 -3.13 7.34
CA LEU A 36 9.16 -2.38 7.78
C LEU A 36 8.88 -0.88 7.83
N GLN A 37 8.94 -0.29 9.01
CA GLN A 37 8.82 1.17 9.15
C GLN A 37 10.13 1.87 8.75
N ASP A 38 10.02 2.99 8.02
CA ASP A 38 11.17 3.85 7.75
C ASP A 38 11.58 4.63 9.00
N ASN A 39 12.57 4.12 9.69
CA ASN A 39 13.22 4.77 10.84
C ASN A 39 14.60 5.36 10.47
N THR A 40 14.89 5.51 9.18
CA THR A 40 16.20 6.00 8.70
C THR A 40 16.41 7.49 8.90
N THR A 41 15.39 8.20 9.39
CA THR A 41 15.42 9.67 9.58
C THR A 41 15.71 10.45 8.30
N GLY A 42 15.16 9.96 7.16
CA GLY A 42 15.29 10.60 5.86
C GLY A 42 16.46 10.14 5.00
N LYS A 43 17.25 9.17 5.44
CA LYS A 43 18.35 8.62 4.62
C LYS A 43 17.86 7.82 3.41
N PHE A 44 16.61 7.37 3.44
CA PHE A 44 15.98 6.64 2.33
C PHE A 44 15.03 7.49 1.49
N GLY A 45 14.96 8.78 1.74
CA GLY A 45 14.16 9.73 0.95
C GLY A 45 13.06 10.42 1.76
N PRO A 46 12.00 10.91 1.10
CA PRO A 46 11.00 11.79 1.73
C PRO A 46 9.93 11.03 2.53
N PHE A 47 10.06 9.73 2.74
CA PHE A 47 9.04 8.85 3.30
C PHE A 47 9.29 8.42 4.76
N ALA A 48 10.17 9.15 5.47
CA ALA A 48 10.49 8.83 6.87
C ALA A 48 9.23 8.69 7.74
N GLY A 49 9.20 7.65 8.55
CA GLY A 49 8.07 7.30 9.42
C GLY A 49 6.97 6.48 8.75
N GLN A 50 6.94 6.40 7.42
CA GLN A 50 5.99 5.57 6.69
C GLN A 50 6.37 4.09 6.74
N VAL A 51 5.49 3.22 6.27
CA VAL A 51 5.66 1.77 6.36
C VAL A 51 5.82 1.18 4.96
N PHE A 52 6.80 0.31 4.81
CA PHE A 52 6.98 -0.49 3.60
C PHE A 52 6.48 -1.91 3.83
N VAL A 53 5.76 -2.44 2.85
CA VAL A 53 5.21 -3.80 2.87
C VAL A 53 5.73 -4.56 1.67
N GLY A 54 6.42 -5.66 1.92
CA GLY A 54 6.90 -6.56 0.86
C GLY A 54 5.77 -7.44 0.33
N ASP A 55 5.84 -7.81 -0.92
CA ASP A 55 4.98 -8.81 -1.52
C ASP A 55 5.79 -9.87 -2.25
N GLN A 56 5.58 -11.11 -1.84
CA GLN A 56 6.28 -12.25 -2.41
C GLN A 56 5.71 -12.59 -3.80
N GLY A 57 4.39 -12.57 -3.97
CA GLY A 57 3.75 -12.99 -5.22
C GLY A 57 4.03 -12.07 -6.39
N GLN A 58 3.93 -10.76 -6.20
CA GLN A 58 4.16 -9.77 -7.26
C GLN A 58 5.59 -9.24 -7.32
N SER A 59 6.49 -9.72 -6.45
CA SER A 59 7.90 -9.29 -6.40
C SER A 59 8.04 -7.77 -6.32
N LYS A 60 7.35 -7.17 -5.34
CA LYS A 60 7.31 -5.72 -5.16
C LYS A 60 7.27 -5.29 -3.69
N ILE A 61 7.41 -4.01 -3.49
CA ILE A 61 7.23 -3.33 -2.21
C ILE A 61 6.16 -2.26 -2.40
N MET A 62 5.21 -2.21 -1.47
CA MET A 62 4.23 -1.14 -1.32
C MET A 62 4.68 -0.20 -0.22
N ARG A 63 4.16 1.02 -0.24
CA ARG A 63 4.32 2.03 0.80
C ARG A 63 2.96 2.34 1.40
N VAL A 64 2.89 2.37 2.72
CA VAL A 64 1.67 2.57 3.49
C VAL A 64 1.83 3.77 4.41
N VAL A 65 0.82 4.61 4.44
CA VAL A 65 0.68 5.73 5.37
C VAL A 65 -0.57 5.51 6.20
N MET A 66 -0.43 5.61 7.50
CA MET A 66 -1.55 5.45 8.44
C MET A 66 -1.87 6.76 9.14
N GLU A 67 -3.15 6.97 9.39
CA GLU A 67 -3.65 8.04 10.24
C GLU A 67 -4.65 7.50 11.26
N LYS A 68 -4.93 8.29 12.28
CA LYS A 68 -5.92 7.95 13.31
C LYS A 68 -7.08 8.92 13.23
N VAL A 69 -8.28 8.40 12.96
CA VAL A 69 -9.51 9.18 12.86
C VAL A 69 -10.52 8.64 13.87
N ASN A 70 -11.02 9.48 14.75
CA ASN A 70 -11.98 9.12 15.80
C ASN A 70 -11.56 7.91 16.66
N GLY A 71 -10.24 7.75 16.88
CA GLY A 71 -9.71 6.64 17.67
C GLY A 71 -9.35 5.38 16.89
N GLU A 72 -9.79 5.24 15.65
CA GLU A 72 -9.51 4.10 14.78
C GLU A 72 -8.40 4.41 13.76
N PHE A 73 -7.60 3.39 13.43
CA PHE A 73 -6.58 3.51 12.41
C PHE A 73 -7.17 3.25 11.02
N GLN A 74 -6.82 4.11 10.09
CA GLN A 74 -7.05 3.95 8.67
C GLN A 74 -5.80 4.40 7.91
N GLY A 75 -5.75 4.21 6.59
CA GLY A 75 -4.61 4.65 5.83
C GLY A 75 -4.72 4.38 4.34
N VAL A 76 -3.66 4.71 3.65
CA VAL A 76 -3.52 4.60 2.21
C VAL A 76 -2.29 3.77 1.85
N ALA A 77 -2.40 3.01 0.77
CA ALA A 77 -1.29 2.23 0.22
C ALA A 77 -0.98 2.68 -1.22
N PHE A 78 0.30 2.72 -1.52
CA PHE A 78 0.83 3.08 -2.83
C PHE A 78 1.76 1.96 -3.34
N ASP A 79 1.77 1.74 -4.65
CA ASP A 79 2.91 1.04 -5.25
C ASP A 79 4.19 1.85 -4.98
N PHE A 80 5.25 1.18 -4.60
CA PHE A 80 6.53 1.85 -4.34
C PHE A 80 7.63 1.37 -5.27
N LYS A 81 7.90 0.06 -5.28
CA LYS A 81 8.95 -0.50 -6.13
C LYS A 81 8.58 -1.91 -6.57
N SER A 82 8.58 -2.14 -7.87
CA SER A 82 8.38 -3.45 -8.51
C SER A 82 9.60 -3.90 -9.29
N GLY A 83 9.54 -5.12 -9.83
CA GLY A 83 10.58 -5.68 -10.68
C GLY A 83 11.76 -6.28 -9.91
N PHE A 84 11.55 -6.74 -8.69
CA PHE A 84 12.53 -7.56 -8.00
C PHE A 84 12.72 -8.90 -8.72
N GLN A 85 13.93 -9.42 -8.67
CA GLN A 85 14.28 -10.68 -9.36
C GLN A 85 13.55 -11.91 -8.83
N SER A 86 12.98 -11.84 -7.63
CA SER A 86 12.15 -12.86 -7.01
C SER A 86 11.19 -12.22 -6.01
N GLY A 87 10.34 -13.00 -5.36
CA GLY A 87 9.39 -12.51 -4.36
C GLY A 87 10.07 -11.86 -3.17
N VAL A 88 9.60 -10.68 -2.77
CA VAL A 88 10.10 -10.00 -1.57
C VAL A 88 9.56 -10.71 -0.33
N LEU A 89 10.45 -11.27 0.51
CA LEU A 89 10.07 -12.02 1.70
C LEU A 89 10.48 -11.34 3.00
N ARG A 90 11.69 -10.77 3.03
CA ARG A 90 12.22 -10.05 4.20
C ARG A 90 12.84 -8.74 3.78
N MET A 91 12.71 -7.74 4.65
CA MET A 91 13.33 -6.43 4.45
C MET A 91 14.03 -5.98 5.72
N ASN A 92 15.12 -5.24 5.57
CA ASN A 92 15.79 -4.61 6.70
C ASN A 92 16.57 -3.37 6.24
N TRP A 93 16.80 -2.45 7.18
CA TRP A 93 17.63 -1.28 6.94
C TRP A 93 19.11 -1.59 7.14
N GLY A 94 19.92 -1.14 6.21
CA GLY A 94 21.37 -1.06 6.41
C GLY A 94 21.74 0.16 7.26
N HIS A 95 22.93 0.12 7.85
CA HIS A 95 23.46 1.25 8.63
C HIS A 95 23.59 2.56 7.84
N ASP A 96 23.71 2.45 6.53
CA ASP A 96 23.77 3.56 5.59
C ASP A 96 22.40 4.10 5.16
N GLY A 97 21.31 3.51 5.67
CA GLY A 97 19.93 3.86 5.32
C GLY A 97 19.42 3.21 4.05
N SER A 98 20.18 2.31 3.42
CA SER A 98 19.67 1.51 2.30
C SER A 98 18.67 0.47 2.78
N LEU A 99 17.69 0.12 1.93
CA LEU A 99 16.79 -0.99 2.17
C LEU A 99 17.32 -2.26 1.51
N TYR A 100 17.48 -3.31 2.29
CA TYR A 100 17.83 -4.64 1.80
C TYR A 100 16.59 -5.51 1.74
N ALA A 101 16.37 -6.16 0.58
CA ALA A 101 15.27 -7.08 0.35
C ALA A 101 15.81 -8.49 0.12
N GLY A 102 15.48 -9.40 1.02
CA GLY A 102 15.71 -10.83 0.86
C GLY A 102 14.58 -11.46 0.05
N LEU A 103 14.92 -12.19 -0.99
CA LEU A 103 14.01 -12.62 -2.03
C LEU A 103 13.94 -14.14 -2.14
N THR A 104 12.75 -14.66 -2.47
CA THR A 104 12.55 -16.10 -2.73
C THR A 104 11.31 -16.35 -3.59
N ASN A 105 11.36 -17.42 -4.39
CA ASN A 105 10.17 -18.03 -4.97
C ASN A 105 9.94 -19.46 -4.45
N ARG A 106 10.69 -19.88 -3.44
CA ARG A 106 10.67 -21.24 -2.92
C ARG A 106 9.32 -21.57 -2.28
N GLY A 107 8.67 -22.59 -2.78
CA GLY A 107 7.39 -23.09 -2.29
C GLY A 107 6.18 -22.25 -2.74
N TRP A 108 6.40 -21.12 -3.39
CA TRP A 108 5.35 -20.22 -3.86
C TRP A 108 5.85 -19.39 -5.06
N GLY A 109 5.13 -19.44 -6.17
CA GLY A 109 5.53 -18.68 -7.37
C GLY A 109 5.58 -17.17 -7.12
N SER A 110 6.44 -16.48 -7.86
CA SER A 110 6.57 -15.04 -7.83
C SER A 110 6.67 -14.47 -9.25
N ALA A 111 6.40 -13.17 -9.42
CA ALA A 111 6.57 -12.50 -10.72
C ALA A 111 8.02 -12.51 -11.18
N GLY A 112 8.97 -12.31 -10.27
CA GLY A 112 10.38 -12.52 -10.53
C GLY A 112 10.71 -14.01 -10.54
N THR A 113 11.57 -14.43 -11.46
CA THR A 113 11.82 -15.85 -11.78
C THR A 113 13.04 -16.45 -11.10
N ALA A 114 13.87 -15.66 -10.44
CA ALA A 114 15.03 -16.17 -9.70
C ALA A 114 14.58 -16.96 -8.46
N THR A 115 15.29 -18.04 -8.13
CA THR A 115 14.96 -18.89 -6.99
C THR A 115 15.08 -18.16 -5.66
N ALA A 116 16.09 -17.30 -5.53
CA ALA A 116 16.36 -16.48 -4.35
C ALA A 116 17.25 -15.31 -4.72
N GLY A 117 17.42 -14.38 -3.79
CA GLY A 117 18.32 -13.25 -3.99
C GLY A 117 18.36 -12.30 -2.81
N LEU A 118 19.29 -11.37 -2.89
CA LEU A 118 19.40 -10.22 -2.03
C LEU A 118 19.56 -8.98 -2.92
N GLN A 119 18.65 -8.05 -2.82
CA GLN A 119 18.73 -6.77 -3.54
C GLN A 119 18.76 -5.61 -2.57
N ARG A 120 19.54 -4.60 -2.92
CA ARG A 120 19.70 -3.37 -2.15
C ARG A 120 19.11 -2.21 -2.93
N LEU A 121 18.22 -1.45 -2.27
CA LEU A 121 17.68 -0.20 -2.77
C LEU A 121 18.40 0.95 -2.07
N VAL A 122 18.91 1.86 -2.87
CA VAL A 122 19.62 3.06 -2.40
C VAL A 122 18.89 4.28 -2.90
N TRP A 123 18.63 5.24 -2.03
CA TRP A 123 18.08 6.51 -2.46
C TRP A 123 19.12 7.31 -3.27
N THR A 124 18.72 7.79 -4.43
CA THR A 124 19.61 8.51 -5.36
C THR A 124 19.83 9.98 -4.98
N GLY A 125 19.19 10.47 -3.92
CA GLY A 125 19.18 11.88 -3.55
C GLY A 125 18.16 12.72 -4.30
N LYS A 126 17.48 12.14 -5.31
CA LYS A 126 16.42 12.84 -6.06
C LYS A 126 15.06 12.50 -5.48
N VAL A 127 14.31 13.52 -5.11
CA VAL A 127 12.94 13.35 -4.65
C VAL A 127 12.04 13.03 -5.84
N PRO A 128 11.36 11.87 -5.87
CA PRO A 128 10.41 11.56 -6.95
C PRO A 128 9.16 12.43 -6.80
N MET A 129 8.47 12.71 -7.90
CA MET A 129 7.15 13.34 -7.87
C MET A 129 6.09 12.27 -7.60
N GLU A 130 5.55 12.26 -6.39
CA GLU A 130 4.57 11.26 -5.95
C GLU A 130 3.57 11.85 -4.94
N MET A 131 2.44 11.20 -4.77
CA MET A 131 1.58 11.43 -3.60
C MET A 131 2.35 10.96 -2.36
N LYS A 132 2.63 11.87 -1.43
CA LYS A 132 3.35 11.56 -0.19
C LYS A 132 2.41 11.00 0.87
N THR A 133 1.27 11.66 1.05
CA THR A 133 0.19 11.23 1.94
C THR A 133 -1.18 11.48 1.30
N VAL A 134 -2.17 10.75 1.76
CA VAL A 134 -3.59 11.06 1.53
C VAL A 134 -4.29 10.94 2.87
N SER A 135 -4.95 12.00 3.29
CA SER A 135 -5.65 12.07 4.57
C SER A 135 -7.13 12.30 4.35
N ALA A 136 -7.97 11.62 5.11
CA ALA A 136 -9.41 11.81 5.05
C ALA A 136 -9.82 13.15 5.67
N LYS A 137 -10.77 13.81 5.03
CA LYS A 137 -11.44 15.03 5.50
C LYS A 137 -12.95 14.77 5.56
N PRO A 138 -13.72 15.60 6.27
CA PRO A 138 -15.18 15.40 6.37
C PRO A 138 -15.92 15.37 5.03
N ASP A 139 -15.35 16.01 4.01
CA ASP A 139 -15.94 16.20 2.68
C ASP A 139 -15.10 15.62 1.53
N GLY A 140 -14.02 14.91 1.85
CA GLY A 140 -13.16 14.30 0.83
C GLY A 140 -11.79 13.87 1.33
N PHE A 141 -10.76 14.18 0.55
CA PHE A 141 -9.38 13.80 0.84
C PHE A 141 -8.44 14.98 0.60
N GLU A 142 -7.44 15.09 1.44
CA GLU A 142 -6.29 15.98 1.25
C GLU A 142 -5.10 15.16 0.78
N ILE A 143 -4.52 15.57 -0.35
CA ILE A 143 -3.35 14.91 -0.94
C ILE A 143 -2.13 15.80 -0.75
N GLU A 144 -1.10 15.31 -0.06
CA GLU A 144 0.22 15.94 -0.01
C GLU A 144 1.12 15.28 -1.04
N PHE A 145 1.77 16.09 -1.86
CA PHE A 145 2.76 15.62 -2.82
C PHE A 145 4.18 15.80 -2.30
N THR A 146 5.12 15.04 -2.82
CA THR A 146 6.55 15.13 -2.46
C THR A 146 7.23 16.39 -3.02
N GLN A 147 6.65 17.01 -4.02
CA GLN A 147 7.14 18.23 -4.71
C GLN A 147 5.96 19.12 -5.06
N PRO A 148 6.22 20.42 -5.35
CA PRO A 148 5.19 21.33 -5.86
C PRO A 148 4.55 20.78 -7.15
N VAL A 149 3.23 20.87 -7.24
CA VAL A 149 2.44 20.43 -8.40
C VAL A 149 2.17 21.62 -9.34
N ASP A 150 1.97 21.32 -10.62
CA ASP A 150 1.42 22.30 -11.56
C ASP A 150 -0.02 22.64 -11.18
N LYS A 151 -0.25 23.91 -10.86
CA LYS A 151 -1.54 24.37 -10.35
C LYS A 151 -2.69 24.08 -11.32
N LYS A 152 -2.48 24.33 -12.61
CA LYS A 152 -3.52 24.14 -13.63
C LYS A 152 -3.94 22.66 -13.72
N THR A 153 -3.00 21.75 -13.64
CA THR A 153 -3.29 20.31 -13.65
C THR A 153 -3.92 19.87 -12.35
N ALA A 154 -3.44 20.37 -11.22
CA ALA A 154 -3.96 20.01 -9.90
C ALA A 154 -5.38 20.53 -9.64
N GLU A 155 -5.76 21.69 -10.21
CA GLU A 155 -7.11 22.24 -10.11
C GLU A 155 -8.10 21.67 -11.15
N ASN A 156 -7.60 20.89 -12.12
CA ASN A 156 -8.46 20.25 -13.11
C ASN A 156 -9.08 18.97 -12.53
N LEU A 157 -10.39 18.95 -12.37
CA LEU A 157 -11.13 17.80 -11.82
C LEU A 157 -10.96 16.52 -12.66
N ASP A 158 -10.73 16.64 -13.96
CA ASP A 158 -10.46 15.51 -14.86
C ASP A 158 -9.12 14.82 -14.56
N SER A 159 -8.24 15.45 -13.76
CA SER A 159 -7.00 14.83 -13.31
C SER A 159 -7.21 13.77 -12.22
N TYR A 160 -8.42 13.66 -11.69
CA TYR A 160 -8.73 12.77 -10.58
C TYR A 160 -9.78 11.74 -10.96
N PHE A 161 -9.55 10.54 -10.49
CA PHE A 161 -10.51 9.44 -10.59
C PHE A 161 -10.66 8.78 -9.23
N GLY A 162 -11.90 8.54 -8.81
CA GLY A 162 -12.20 7.85 -7.57
C GLY A 162 -13.29 6.80 -7.76
N ARG A 163 -13.15 5.72 -7.03
CA ARG A 163 -14.20 4.71 -6.87
C ARG A 163 -14.24 4.22 -5.43
N SER A 164 -15.42 3.88 -4.97
CA SER A 164 -15.63 3.17 -3.70
C SER A 164 -16.01 1.73 -3.98
N TYR A 165 -15.68 0.86 -3.05
CA TYR A 165 -16.07 -0.55 -3.09
C TYR A 165 -15.90 -1.15 -1.70
N ILE A 166 -16.46 -2.34 -1.50
CA ILE A 166 -16.23 -3.17 -0.32
C ILE A 166 -15.70 -4.53 -0.74
N TYR A 167 -15.12 -5.26 0.20
CA TYR A 167 -14.65 -6.62 -0.01
C TYR A 167 -15.67 -7.64 0.47
N LYS A 168 -15.78 -8.73 -0.27
CA LYS A 168 -16.51 -9.90 0.18
C LYS A 168 -15.67 -10.62 1.25
N TYR A 169 -16.22 -10.76 2.45
CA TYR A 169 -15.56 -11.51 3.52
C TYR A 169 -15.96 -12.99 3.44
N HIS A 170 -15.04 -13.82 2.99
CA HIS A 170 -15.25 -15.26 2.81
C HIS A 170 -13.91 -16.02 2.95
N PRO A 171 -13.93 -17.37 3.10
CA PRO A 171 -12.72 -18.15 3.32
C PRO A 171 -11.87 -18.39 2.06
N VAL A 172 -12.33 -17.98 0.88
CA VAL A 172 -11.58 -18.13 -0.37
C VAL A 172 -10.43 -17.12 -0.40
N TYR A 173 -9.25 -17.56 -0.83
CA TYR A 173 -8.07 -16.70 -0.95
C TYR A 173 -8.30 -15.57 -1.95
N GLY A 174 -8.06 -14.36 -1.49
CA GLY A 174 -8.39 -13.14 -2.21
C GLY A 174 -9.89 -12.83 -2.19
N SER A 175 -10.24 -11.58 -1.97
CA SER A 175 -11.64 -11.14 -2.01
C SER A 175 -11.88 -10.29 -3.25
N PRO A 176 -12.93 -10.58 -4.04
CA PRO A 176 -13.36 -9.67 -5.08
C PRO A 176 -13.87 -8.36 -4.47
N THR A 177 -13.66 -7.26 -5.17
CA THR A 177 -14.36 -6.01 -4.88
C THR A 177 -15.81 -6.13 -5.33
N VAL A 178 -16.72 -5.59 -4.53
CA VAL A 178 -18.17 -5.59 -4.79
C VAL A 178 -18.76 -4.21 -4.45
N ASN A 179 -19.95 -3.93 -4.95
CA ASN A 179 -20.62 -2.64 -4.78
C ASN A 179 -19.72 -1.47 -5.23
N GLU A 180 -19.13 -1.63 -6.41
CA GLU A 180 -18.25 -0.59 -6.95
C GLU A 180 -19.10 0.58 -7.46
N GLU A 181 -18.73 1.78 -7.01
CA GLU A 181 -19.35 3.05 -7.42
C GLU A 181 -18.26 4.03 -7.84
N LYS A 182 -18.48 4.69 -8.98
CA LYS A 182 -17.66 5.82 -9.40
C LYS A 182 -17.97 7.03 -8.52
N LEU A 183 -16.96 7.61 -7.90
CA LEU A 183 -17.11 8.81 -7.11
C LEU A 183 -17.20 10.05 -8.02
N ALA A 184 -18.12 10.93 -7.72
CA ALA A 184 -18.18 12.26 -8.33
C ALA A 184 -17.10 13.13 -7.69
N ILE A 185 -16.14 13.57 -8.49
CA ILE A 185 -15.09 14.50 -8.04
C ILE A 185 -15.68 15.91 -8.04
N LYS A 186 -15.55 16.60 -6.93
CA LYS A 186 -15.98 17.99 -6.74
C LYS A 186 -14.78 18.80 -6.24
N GLY A 187 -14.67 20.03 -6.67
CA GLY A 187 -13.67 21.01 -6.22
C GLY A 187 -14.17 21.85 -5.06
#